data_d81f9c49c2e1ca8c718cf53ee877effc
#
_entry.id   d81f9c49c2e1ca8c718cf53ee877effc
#
_cell.length_a   1.000
_cell.length_b   1.000
_cell.length_c   1.000
_cell.angle_alpha   90.00
_cell.angle_beta   90.00
_cell.angle_gamma   90.00
#
_symmetry.space_group_name_H-M   'P 1'
#
loop_
_entity.id
_entity.type
_entity.pdbx_description
1 polymer ?
#
loop_
_entity_poly.entity_id
_entity_poly.type
_entity_poly.pdbx_seq_one_letter_code
_entity_poly.pdbx_strand_id
1 'polypeptide(L)'
;LYGSLLVELCVKHSTNYCDITGEVHWIRTLIDRFHEDAKMKKIKIVNSCGFDSVPSDMGVYFIQSELKKLNLHTKEIKMRVAGIRGGISGGTYKSLNNLLKEAYKDKDVFKVLKNPYGLNPIDKMEGDDKKDLQKIIFDEVSGSWIFPFAMAGINTKIVRRSNALSNFHYGKDFTYEEAMIAGKGLK
;
A
#
# COMPACT_ATOMS: atom_id res chain seq x y z
N LEU A 1 -13.70 13.12 6.78
CA LEU A 1 -15.10 13.53 6.93
C LEU A 1 -15.71 14.06 5.61
N TYR A 2 -14.94 14.80 4.80
CA TYR A 2 -15.47 15.38 3.53
C TYR A 2 -15.10 14.58 2.29
N GLY A 3 -14.10 13.72 2.35
CA GLY A 3 -13.57 12.95 1.20
C GLY A 3 -14.61 12.05 0.55
N SER A 4 -15.41 11.33 1.35
CA SER A 4 -16.42 10.40 0.81
C SER A 4 -17.47 11.09 -0.05
N LEU A 5 -17.96 12.27 0.37
CA LEU A 5 -18.91 13.07 -0.41
C LEU A 5 -18.28 13.56 -1.72
N LEU A 6 -17.01 13.99 -1.67
CA LEU A 6 -16.30 14.43 -2.87
C LEU A 6 -16.14 13.29 -3.87
N VAL A 7 -15.73 12.10 -3.42
CA VAL A 7 -15.63 10.92 -4.29
C VAL A 7 -16.98 10.55 -4.88
N GLU A 8 -18.05 10.58 -4.08
CA GLU A 8 -19.42 10.31 -4.55
C GLU A 8 -19.83 11.28 -5.66
N LEU A 9 -19.55 12.58 -5.50
CA LEU A 9 -19.80 13.59 -6.53
C LEU A 9 -18.95 13.35 -7.78
N CYS A 10 -17.69 12.98 -7.63
CA CYS A 10 -16.83 12.63 -8.78
C CYS A 10 -17.41 11.46 -9.56
N VAL A 11 -17.85 10.40 -8.86
CA VAL A 11 -18.52 9.25 -9.49
C VAL A 11 -19.82 9.68 -10.17
N LYS A 12 -20.66 10.47 -9.49
CA LYS A 12 -21.92 10.96 -10.03
C LYS A 12 -21.71 11.73 -11.34
N HIS A 13 -20.70 12.58 -11.39
CA HIS A 13 -20.40 13.45 -12.53
C HIS A 13 -19.35 12.89 -13.50
N SER A 14 -19.02 11.61 -13.39
CA SER A 14 -18.04 10.93 -14.26
C SER A 14 -16.68 11.63 -14.31
N THR A 15 -16.21 12.10 -13.16
CA THR A 15 -14.96 12.84 -12.98
C THR A 15 -13.92 11.96 -12.31
N ASN A 16 -12.67 12.00 -12.76
CA ASN A 16 -11.57 11.31 -12.11
C ASN A 16 -11.26 11.94 -10.74
N TYR A 17 -10.76 11.13 -9.83
CA TYR A 17 -10.37 11.56 -8.49
C TYR A 17 -8.99 11.01 -8.12
N CYS A 18 -8.20 11.81 -7.41
CA CYS A 18 -7.00 11.33 -6.73
C CYS A 18 -6.79 12.07 -5.40
N ASP A 19 -6.11 11.41 -4.47
CA ASP A 19 -5.76 11.97 -3.16
C ASP A 19 -4.42 11.44 -2.66
N ILE A 20 -4.02 11.90 -1.48
CA ILE A 20 -2.79 11.47 -0.78
C ILE A 20 -3.08 10.74 0.53
N THR A 21 -4.27 10.15 0.68
CA THR A 21 -4.65 9.48 1.93
C THR A 21 -3.80 8.24 2.20
N GLY A 22 -3.49 7.99 3.47
CA GLY A 22 -2.91 6.73 3.97
C GLY A 22 -3.91 5.90 4.79
N GLU A 23 -5.20 6.26 4.80
CA GLU A 23 -6.23 5.63 5.64
C GLU A 23 -6.82 4.39 4.97
N VAL A 24 -6.19 3.23 5.17
CA VAL A 24 -6.53 1.95 4.54
C VAL A 24 -8.01 1.59 4.66
N HIS A 25 -8.61 1.75 5.83
CA HIS A 25 -10.02 1.44 6.07
C HIS A 25 -10.96 2.32 5.26
N TRP A 26 -10.64 3.62 5.13
CA TRP A 26 -11.42 4.53 4.31
C TRP A 26 -11.29 4.19 2.82
N ILE A 27 -10.08 3.89 2.34
CA ILE A 27 -9.85 3.41 0.97
C ILE A 27 -10.68 2.15 0.71
N ARG A 28 -10.73 1.18 1.65
CA ARG A 28 -11.56 -0.02 1.52
C ARG A 28 -13.03 0.35 1.37
N THR A 29 -13.54 1.26 2.19
CA THR A 29 -14.93 1.75 2.09
C THR A 29 -15.22 2.38 0.72
N LEU A 30 -14.30 3.16 0.16
CA LEU A 30 -14.47 3.74 -1.17
C LEU A 30 -14.48 2.66 -2.26
N ILE A 31 -13.62 1.66 -2.16
CA ILE A 31 -13.58 0.53 -3.09
C ILE A 31 -14.92 -0.21 -3.06
N ASP A 32 -15.41 -0.56 -1.87
CA ASP A 32 -16.65 -1.31 -1.72
C ASP A 32 -17.88 -0.55 -2.25
N ARG A 33 -17.88 0.78 -2.11
CA ARG A 33 -19.01 1.62 -2.55
C ARG A 33 -18.96 1.98 -4.03
N PHE A 34 -17.79 2.20 -4.61
CA PHE A 34 -17.68 2.91 -5.87
C PHE A 34 -16.90 2.18 -6.97
N HIS A 35 -16.32 1.02 -6.69
CA HIS A 35 -15.47 0.32 -7.67
C HIS A 35 -16.23 -0.01 -8.97
N GLU A 36 -17.40 -0.62 -8.85
CA GLU A 36 -18.19 -1.04 -10.01
C GLU A 36 -18.74 0.17 -10.79
N ASP A 37 -19.22 1.20 -10.08
CA ASP A 37 -19.67 2.43 -10.73
C ASP A 37 -18.55 3.15 -11.47
N ALA A 38 -17.38 3.24 -10.87
CA ALA A 38 -16.20 3.84 -11.51
C ALA A 38 -15.78 3.06 -12.76
N LYS A 39 -15.84 1.71 -12.69
CA LYS A 39 -15.55 0.83 -13.82
C LYS A 39 -16.53 1.02 -14.97
N MET A 40 -17.83 1.02 -14.66
CA MET A 40 -18.89 1.25 -15.67
C MET A 40 -18.75 2.63 -16.35
N LYS A 41 -18.42 3.66 -15.56
CA LYS A 41 -18.25 5.03 -16.06
C LYS A 41 -16.87 5.30 -16.67
N LYS A 42 -15.96 4.33 -16.64
CA LYS A 42 -14.57 4.42 -17.13
C LYS A 42 -13.79 5.58 -16.51
N ILE A 43 -14.07 5.90 -15.25
CA ILE A 43 -13.34 6.91 -14.47
C ILE A 43 -12.30 6.24 -13.56
N LYS A 44 -11.31 7.01 -13.14
CA LYS A 44 -10.24 6.57 -12.27
C LYS A 44 -10.38 7.20 -10.89
N ILE A 45 -10.42 6.38 -9.85
CA ILE A 45 -10.34 6.80 -8.45
C ILE A 45 -9.05 6.22 -7.90
N VAL A 46 -8.07 7.09 -7.65
CA VAL A 46 -6.71 6.69 -7.26
C VAL A 46 -6.36 7.33 -5.93
N ASN A 47 -6.31 6.52 -4.89
CA ASN A 47 -5.91 6.95 -3.57
C ASN A 47 -4.39 6.81 -3.37
N SER A 48 -3.85 7.44 -2.33
CA SER A 48 -2.44 7.32 -1.93
C SER A 48 -1.44 7.79 -3.01
N CYS A 49 -1.77 8.82 -3.78
CA CYS A 49 -0.90 9.42 -4.79
C CYS A 49 0.20 10.32 -4.20
N GLY A 50 0.49 10.19 -2.90
CA GLY A 50 1.55 10.93 -2.22
C GLY A 50 2.92 10.29 -2.38
N PHE A 51 3.95 11.04 -1.99
CA PHE A 51 5.34 10.58 -1.97
C PHE A 51 5.53 9.30 -1.16
N ASP A 52 4.72 9.08 -0.15
CA ASP A 52 4.84 7.91 0.74
C ASP A 52 4.58 6.58 0.01
N SER A 53 3.62 6.52 -0.92
CA SER A 53 3.20 5.28 -1.59
C SER A 53 3.62 5.19 -3.06
N VAL A 54 3.73 6.32 -3.76
CA VAL A 54 4.08 6.35 -5.19
C VAL A 54 5.45 5.73 -5.47
N PRO A 55 6.53 6.01 -4.71
CA PRO A 55 7.82 5.36 -4.93
C PRO A 55 7.78 3.84 -4.76
N SER A 56 6.97 3.34 -3.84
CA SER A 56 6.79 1.91 -3.59
C SER A 56 6.11 1.24 -4.77
N ASP A 57 4.94 1.73 -5.17
CA ASP A 57 4.13 1.13 -6.23
C ASP A 57 4.78 1.27 -7.61
N MET A 58 5.18 2.49 -7.96
CA MET A 58 5.82 2.75 -9.24
C MET A 58 7.23 2.17 -9.34
N GLY A 59 7.96 2.05 -8.21
CA GLY A 59 9.24 1.38 -8.14
C GLY A 59 9.13 -0.10 -8.46
N VAL A 60 8.14 -0.78 -7.89
CA VAL A 60 7.86 -2.20 -8.22
C VAL A 60 7.44 -2.34 -9.68
N TYR A 61 6.54 -1.50 -10.16
CA TYR A 61 6.11 -1.50 -11.56
C TYR A 61 7.29 -1.31 -12.52
N PHE A 62 8.18 -0.36 -12.22
CA PHE A 62 9.36 -0.08 -13.02
C PHE A 62 10.29 -1.30 -13.08
N ILE A 63 10.65 -1.88 -11.92
CA ILE A 63 11.53 -3.06 -11.84
C ILE A 63 10.93 -4.23 -12.63
N GLN A 64 9.66 -4.55 -12.40
CA GLN A 64 8.99 -5.64 -13.11
C GLN A 64 8.93 -5.40 -14.64
N SER A 65 8.72 -4.15 -15.04
CA SER A 65 8.68 -3.77 -16.45
C SER A 65 10.05 -3.91 -17.12
N GLU A 66 11.13 -3.51 -16.44
CA GLU A 66 12.50 -3.65 -16.96
C GLU A 66 12.93 -5.11 -17.04
N LEU A 67 12.64 -5.91 -16.00
CA LEU A 67 12.94 -7.34 -16.01
C LEU A 67 12.20 -8.06 -17.13
N LYS A 68 10.95 -7.71 -17.40
CA LYS A 68 10.18 -8.29 -18.50
C LYS A 68 10.81 -8.03 -19.87
N LYS A 69 11.39 -6.85 -20.09
CA LYS A 69 12.13 -6.56 -21.36
C LYS A 69 13.33 -7.47 -21.53
N LEU A 70 13.89 -7.94 -20.44
CA LEU A 70 15.03 -8.89 -20.42
C LEU A 70 14.58 -10.36 -20.39
N ASN A 71 13.29 -10.66 -20.53
CA ASN A 71 12.69 -11.97 -20.33
C ASN A 71 13.00 -12.58 -18.95
N LEU A 72 13.17 -11.75 -17.94
CA LEU A 72 13.36 -12.13 -16.55
C LEU A 72 12.07 -11.88 -15.74
N HIS A 73 11.94 -12.59 -14.63
CA HIS A 73 10.83 -12.44 -13.70
C HIS A 73 11.35 -12.52 -12.26
N THR A 74 10.87 -11.63 -11.40
CA THR A 74 11.16 -11.72 -9.97
C THR A 74 9.89 -11.96 -9.17
N LYS A 75 10.00 -12.89 -8.22
CA LYS A 75 8.92 -13.23 -7.29
C LYS A 75 8.97 -12.43 -6.00
N GLU A 76 10.09 -11.77 -5.71
CA GLU A 76 10.26 -11.01 -4.48
C GLU A 76 10.95 -9.68 -4.76
N ILE A 77 10.39 -8.61 -4.20
CA ILE A 77 11.04 -7.29 -4.15
C ILE A 77 11.05 -6.82 -2.70
N LYS A 78 12.22 -6.44 -2.22
CA LYS A 78 12.46 -5.88 -0.88
C LYS A 78 12.89 -4.43 -0.97
N MET A 79 12.04 -3.50 -0.58
CA MET A 79 12.38 -2.10 -0.47
C MET A 79 13.07 -1.83 0.86
N ARG A 80 14.19 -1.12 0.83
CA ARG A 80 14.95 -0.71 2.01
C ARG A 80 15.12 0.79 2.04
N VAL A 81 14.48 1.44 3.00
CA VAL A 81 14.56 2.89 3.19
C VAL A 81 15.83 3.21 3.97
N ALA A 82 16.83 3.78 3.29
CA ALA A 82 18.14 4.07 3.87
C ALA A 82 18.17 5.34 4.73
N GLY A 83 17.22 6.24 4.53
CA GLY A 83 17.11 7.46 5.32
C GLY A 83 15.94 8.33 4.85
N ILE A 84 15.39 9.08 5.79
CA ILE A 84 14.34 10.06 5.55
C ILE A 84 14.82 11.40 6.07
N ARG A 85 14.75 12.44 5.25
CA ARG A 85 14.98 13.82 5.68
C ARG A 85 13.65 14.52 5.81
N GLY A 86 13.35 15.01 7.00
CA GLY A 86 12.10 15.68 7.35
C GLY A 86 11.46 15.05 8.58
N GLY A 87 10.41 15.69 9.08
CA GLY A 87 9.63 15.22 10.23
C GLY A 87 8.29 14.62 9.81
N ILE A 88 7.69 13.87 10.71
CA ILE A 88 6.30 13.42 10.57
C ILE A 88 5.40 14.65 10.68
N SER A 89 4.54 14.88 9.68
CA SER A 89 3.61 15.99 9.73
C SER A 89 2.56 15.79 10.83
N GLY A 90 2.03 16.89 11.38
CA GLY A 90 0.94 16.82 12.34
C GLY A 90 -0.30 16.09 11.79
N GLY A 91 -0.52 16.16 10.47
CA GLY A 91 -1.57 15.42 9.77
C GLY A 91 -1.34 13.91 9.83
N THR A 92 -0.12 13.45 9.56
CA THR A 92 0.25 12.03 9.63
C THR A 92 0.04 11.47 11.05
N TYR A 93 0.49 12.22 12.08
CA TYR A 93 0.27 11.82 13.47
C TYR A 93 -1.22 11.71 13.82
N LYS A 94 -2.02 12.69 13.40
CA LYS A 94 -3.47 12.71 13.63
C LYS A 94 -4.18 11.54 12.92
N SER A 95 -3.83 11.26 11.68
CA SER A 95 -4.39 10.13 10.92
C SER A 95 -4.04 8.79 11.57
N LEU A 96 -2.78 8.60 12.00
CA LEU A 96 -2.38 7.37 12.70
C LEU A 96 -3.15 7.17 14.01
N ASN A 97 -3.30 8.23 14.80
CA ASN A 97 -4.05 8.16 16.07
C ASN A 97 -5.55 7.87 15.85
N ASN A 98 -6.14 8.46 14.82
CA ASN A 98 -7.53 8.16 14.45
C ASN A 98 -7.68 6.72 13.98
N LEU A 99 -6.77 6.24 13.15
CA LEU A 99 -6.75 4.86 12.66
C LEU A 99 -6.71 3.85 13.82
N LEU A 100 -5.85 4.06 14.81
CA LEU A 100 -5.76 3.21 16.00
C LEU A 100 -7.05 3.21 16.81
N LYS A 101 -7.68 4.38 16.98
CA LYS A 101 -8.95 4.51 17.69
C LYS A 101 -10.10 3.80 16.96
N GLU A 102 -10.14 3.90 15.63
CA GLU A 102 -11.16 3.23 14.83
C GLU A 102 -10.95 1.71 14.80
N ALA A 103 -9.72 1.25 14.64
CA ALA A 103 -9.39 -0.17 14.69
C ALA A 103 -9.75 -0.83 16.04
N TYR A 104 -9.66 -0.07 17.15
CA TYR A 104 -10.07 -0.55 18.46
C TYR A 104 -11.60 -0.67 18.60
N LYS A 105 -12.35 0.20 17.93
CA LYS A 105 -13.81 0.27 18.03
C LYS A 105 -14.53 -0.65 17.05
N ASP A 106 -13.94 -0.87 15.89
CA ASP A 106 -14.56 -1.60 14.77
C ASP A 106 -13.70 -2.81 14.36
N LYS A 107 -14.28 -4.01 14.55
CA LYS A 107 -13.63 -5.28 14.19
C LYS A 107 -13.39 -5.43 12.69
N ASP A 108 -14.21 -4.82 11.85
CA ASP A 108 -14.06 -4.93 10.40
C ASP A 108 -12.94 -4.03 9.90
N VAL A 109 -12.77 -2.83 10.49
CA VAL A 109 -11.58 -2.00 10.30
C VAL A 109 -10.32 -2.78 10.68
N PHE A 110 -10.33 -3.44 11.85
CA PHE A 110 -9.19 -4.25 12.29
C PHE A 110 -8.87 -5.40 11.33
N LYS A 111 -9.87 -6.10 10.79
CA LYS A 111 -9.67 -7.17 9.79
C LYS A 111 -9.01 -6.65 8.52
N VAL A 112 -9.46 -5.51 7.99
CA VAL A 112 -8.89 -4.88 6.79
C VAL A 112 -7.43 -4.49 7.03
N LEU A 113 -7.12 -3.91 8.17
CA LEU A 113 -5.75 -3.52 8.52
C LEU A 113 -4.83 -4.74 8.67
N LYS A 114 -5.33 -5.82 9.26
CA LYS A 114 -4.55 -7.04 9.52
C LYS A 114 -4.34 -7.90 8.26
N ASN A 115 -5.24 -7.80 7.28
CA ASN A 115 -5.13 -8.54 6.03
C ASN A 115 -4.11 -7.87 5.10
N PRO A 116 -3.01 -8.56 4.69
CA PRO A 116 -2.06 -8.04 3.71
C PRO A 116 -2.72 -7.63 2.38
N TYR A 117 -3.80 -8.28 2.01
CA TYR A 117 -4.57 -8.05 0.77
C TYR A 117 -5.85 -7.23 0.98
N GLY A 118 -5.97 -6.52 2.12
CA GLY A 118 -7.19 -5.82 2.52
C GLY A 118 -7.69 -4.74 1.55
N LEU A 119 -6.89 -4.31 0.58
CA LEU A 119 -7.29 -3.37 -0.48
C LEU A 119 -7.54 -4.04 -1.83
N ASN A 120 -7.30 -5.34 -1.96
CA ASN A 120 -7.54 -6.05 -3.21
C ASN A 120 -9.05 -6.14 -3.55
N PRO A 121 -9.41 -6.44 -4.81
CA PRO A 121 -10.76 -6.89 -5.14
C PRO A 121 -11.18 -8.07 -4.26
N ILE A 122 -12.47 -8.20 -3.96
CA ILE A 122 -13.00 -9.19 -3.00
C ILE A 122 -12.62 -10.62 -3.40
N ASP A 123 -12.64 -10.93 -4.69
CA ASP A 123 -12.25 -12.23 -5.25
C ASP A 123 -10.74 -12.51 -5.25
N LYS A 124 -9.93 -11.55 -4.79
CA LYS A 124 -8.46 -11.58 -4.81
C LYS A 124 -7.83 -11.16 -3.47
N MET A 125 -8.54 -11.39 -2.36
CA MET A 125 -8.11 -10.96 -1.01
C MET A 125 -7.18 -11.95 -0.31
N GLU A 126 -6.66 -12.95 -1.01
CA GLU A 126 -5.75 -13.97 -0.48
C GLU A 126 -4.51 -14.10 -1.36
N GLY A 127 -3.42 -14.60 -0.79
CA GLY A 127 -2.16 -14.84 -1.49
C GLY A 127 -1.04 -15.24 -0.53
N ASP A 128 0.13 -15.52 -1.08
CA ASP A 128 1.28 -16.12 -0.39
C ASP A 128 2.16 -15.08 0.34
N ASP A 129 1.87 -13.78 0.17
CA ASP A 129 2.70 -12.73 0.74
C ASP A 129 2.58 -12.67 2.28
N LYS A 130 3.71 -12.37 2.90
CA LYS A 130 3.85 -12.33 4.36
C LYS A 130 3.29 -11.02 4.92
N LYS A 131 3.03 -11.03 6.22
CA LYS A 131 2.77 -9.80 6.96
C LYS A 131 4.01 -8.92 6.97
N ASP A 132 3.77 -7.60 7.01
CA ASP A 132 4.84 -6.61 7.14
C ASP A 132 5.72 -6.90 8.36
N LEU A 133 6.98 -6.51 8.26
CA LEU A 133 7.97 -6.68 9.33
C LEU A 133 7.48 -6.06 10.64
N GLN A 134 7.56 -6.82 11.74
CA GLN A 134 7.09 -6.41 13.08
C GLN A 134 8.23 -6.30 14.11
N LYS A 135 9.44 -6.74 13.75
CA LYS A 135 10.59 -6.83 14.66
C LYS A 135 11.84 -6.26 14.02
N ILE A 136 12.80 -5.90 14.85
CA ILE A 136 14.14 -5.58 14.38
C ILE A 136 14.84 -6.91 14.07
N ILE A 137 15.37 -7.05 12.86
CA ILE A 137 16.10 -8.24 12.42
C ILE A 137 17.36 -7.83 11.65
N PHE A 138 18.32 -8.72 11.56
CA PHE A 138 19.43 -8.56 10.63
C PHE A 138 18.99 -9.05 9.26
N ASP A 139 19.15 -8.22 8.24
CA ASP A 139 18.80 -8.51 6.86
C ASP A 139 20.07 -8.83 6.07
N GLU A 140 20.25 -10.09 5.74
CA GLU A 140 21.45 -10.57 5.03
C GLU A 140 21.57 -9.94 3.62
N VAL A 141 20.43 -9.63 2.98
CA VAL A 141 20.42 -9.03 1.63
C VAL A 141 21.03 -7.64 1.63
N SER A 142 20.69 -6.81 2.60
CA SER A 142 21.26 -5.46 2.74
C SER A 142 22.54 -5.42 3.61
N GLY A 143 22.87 -6.52 4.29
CA GLY A 143 23.97 -6.59 5.25
C GLY A 143 23.81 -5.64 6.44
N SER A 144 22.57 -5.36 6.83
CA SER A 144 22.24 -4.34 7.82
C SER A 144 21.13 -4.77 8.76
N TRP A 145 21.06 -4.17 9.94
CA TRP A 145 19.88 -4.26 10.78
C TRP A 145 18.74 -3.45 10.15
N ILE A 146 17.57 -4.04 10.11
CA ILE A 146 16.36 -3.39 9.61
C ILE A 146 15.27 -3.41 10.67
N PHE A 147 14.38 -2.42 10.60
CA PHE A 147 13.24 -2.29 11.49
C PHE A 147 11.97 -1.91 10.71
N PRO A 148 10.78 -2.07 11.32
CA PRO A 148 9.52 -1.77 10.67
C PRO A 148 9.46 -0.34 10.10
N PHE A 149 9.02 -0.23 8.85
CA PHE A 149 8.75 1.08 8.24
C PHE A 149 7.29 1.46 8.51
N ALA A 150 7.07 2.66 9.03
CA ALA A 150 5.74 3.11 9.45
C ALA A 150 4.71 3.11 8.31
N MET A 151 5.16 3.38 7.08
CA MET A 151 4.29 3.42 5.90
C MET A 151 4.10 2.06 5.23
N ALA A 152 4.83 1.02 5.64
CA ALA A 152 4.70 -0.31 5.04
C ALA A 152 3.26 -0.84 5.07
N GLY A 153 2.53 -0.56 6.16
CA GLY A 153 1.15 -1.02 6.33
C GLY A 153 0.16 -0.54 5.26
N ILE A 154 0.41 0.60 4.61
CA ILE A 154 -0.36 1.06 3.45
C ILE A 154 0.34 0.72 2.14
N ASN A 155 1.64 0.96 2.01
CA ASN A 155 2.39 0.81 0.78
C ASN A 155 2.34 -0.61 0.23
N THR A 156 2.57 -1.61 1.09
CA THR A 156 2.52 -3.02 0.69
C THR A 156 1.14 -3.44 0.18
N LYS A 157 0.06 -2.89 0.77
CA LYS A 157 -1.31 -3.12 0.30
C LYS A 157 -1.58 -2.45 -1.06
N ILE A 158 -1.03 -1.26 -1.31
CA ILE A 158 -1.15 -0.59 -2.60
C ILE A 158 -0.45 -1.41 -3.68
N VAL A 159 0.79 -1.85 -3.45
CA VAL A 159 1.54 -2.71 -4.40
C VAL A 159 0.78 -4.00 -4.71
N ARG A 160 0.25 -4.68 -3.69
CA ARG A 160 -0.55 -5.91 -3.89
C ARG A 160 -1.83 -5.64 -4.66
N ARG A 161 -2.49 -4.50 -4.40
CA ARG A 161 -3.66 -4.07 -5.15
C ARG A 161 -3.33 -3.80 -6.61
N SER A 162 -2.25 -3.11 -6.90
CA SER A 162 -1.78 -2.85 -8.27
C SER A 162 -1.52 -4.15 -9.02
N ASN A 163 -0.88 -5.13 -8.37
CA ASN A 163 -0.71 -6.47 -8.95
C ASN A 163 -2.05 -7.15 -9.24
N ALA A 164 -2.99 -7.14 -8.30
CA ALA A 164 -4.31 -7.75 -8.47
C ALA A 164 -5.13 -7.09 -9.59
N LEU A 165 -5.10 -5.75 -9.68
CA LEU A 165 -5.81 -4.99 -10.71
C LEU A 165 -5.22 -5.17 -12.11
N SER A 166 -3.92 -5.44 -12.20
CA SER A 166 -3.22 -5.75 -13.46
C SER A 166 -3.25 -7.25 -13.83
N ASN A 167 -4.22 -8.01 -13.30
CA ASN A 167 -4.34 -9.46 -13.49
C ASN A 167 -3.08 -10.23 -13.09
N PHE A 168 -2.49 -9.87 -11.96
CA PHE A 168 -1.28 -10.46 -11.42
C PHE A 168 -0.08 -10.37 -12.38
N HIS A 169 0.12 -9.19 -12.96
CA HIS A 169 1.22 -8.92 -13.87
C HIS A 169 2.60 -9.23 -13.27
N TYR A 170 2.75 -9.12 -11.95
CA TYR A 170 3.97 -9.45 -11.20
C TYR A 170 4.04 -10.93 -10.79
N GLY A 171 2.99 -11.71 -11.06
CA GLY A 171 2.81 -13.09 -10.60
C GLY A 171 1.84 -13.18 -9.42
N LYS A 172 1.19 -14.37 -9.29
CA LYS A 172 0.31 -14.64 -8.14
C LYS A 172 1.10 -14.93 -6.87
N ASP A 173 2.32 -15.46 -7.04
CA ASP A 173 3.30 -15.79 -6.01
C ASP A 173 4.28 -14.63 -5.71
N PHE A 174 4.00 -13.43 -6.23
CA PHE A 174 4.80 -12.24 -5.99
C PHE A 174 4.66 -11.76 -4.55
N THR A 175 5.80 -11.48 -3.91
CA THR A 175 5.90 -10.96 -2.55
C THR A 175 6.59 -9.60 -2.52
N TYR A 176 6.15 -8.74 -1.62
CA TYR A 176 6.69 -7.40 -1.45
C TYR A 176 6.83 -7.02 0.02
N GLU A 177 7.99 -6.51 0.39
CA GLU A 177 8.31 -6.11 1.77
C GLU A 177 8.98 -4.74 1.80
N GLU A 178 8.65 -3.94 2.81
CA GLU A 178 9.34 -2.68 3.12
C GLU A 178 9.91 -2.67 4.53
N ALA A 179 11.10 -2.12 4.67
CA ALA A 179 11.73 -1.90 5.95
C ALA A 179 12.68 -0.69 5.93
N MET A 180 12.95 -0.14 7.11
CA MET A 180 13.99 0.88 7.27
C MET A 180 15.32 0.25 7.66
N ILE A 181 16.42 0.80 7.13
CA ILE A 181 17.78 0.43 7.51
C ILE A 181 18.17 1.17 8.78
N ALA A 182 18.58 0.42 9.81
CA ALA A 182 19.13 0.97 11.05
C ALA A 182 20.65 1.12 11.02
N GLY A 183 21.31 0.60 9.97
CA GLY A 183 22.77 0.57 9.83
C GLY A 183 23.38 -0.79 10.17
N LYS A 184 24.71 -0.86 10.12
CA LYS A 184 25.44 -2.12 10.32
C LYS A 184 25.57 -2.56 11.79
N GLY A 185 25.00 -1.78 12.71
CA GLY A 185 25.14 -1.98 14.14
C GLY A 185 26.37 -1.27 14.70
N LEU A 186 26.50 -1.29 16.02
CA LEU A 186 27.74 -0.91 16.69
C LEU A 186 28.77 -2.02 16.42
N LYS A 187 29.93 -1.62 15.89
CA LYS A 187 31.11 -2.49 15.88
C LYS A 187 31.68 -2.56 17.28
#